data_9cc82a77c0095868d3941de9f5b94efc
#
_entry.id   9cc82a77c0095868d3941de9f5b94efc
#
_cell.length_a   1.000
_cell.length_b   1.000
_cell.length_c   1.000
_cell.angle_alpha   90.00
_cell.angle_beta   90.00
_cell.angle_gamma   90.00
#
_symmetry.space_group_name_H-M   'P 1'
#
loop_
_entity.id
_entity.type
_entity.pdbx_description
1 polymer ?
#
loop_
_entity_poly.entity_id
_entity_poly.type
_entity_poly.pdbx_seq_one_letter_code
_entity_poly.pdbx_strand_id
1 'polypeptide(L)'
;MFIMNNLNDIPRHPIRVVAQRTGLTAATIRAWERRYSAVIPGRSAGGQRVYSDQDVKRLTTLRALTDGGRTISVVSTLTESAAETLLLEDQVMANSTATPSETTDPAVWVEQAYSQVLKLDSHGLEDTLWQAAMTIGAHTLLDEVITALLERIGTGWIADEIAPAQEHLASGVIVRVLHRITEYRNNNGPTLVVATLPGEMHGLGAQLTSSAAILEGWRVAHLGTDLPVGEIASTAESLGAHSVAISVTKGSNIEQTANQLLELRKLMDQKVHLLVGGGSAHLLNLDQLPDGMFVILKGLPGLREALLKGAPSTV
;
A
#
# COMPACT_ATOMS: atom_id res chain seq x y z
N MET A 1 -40.03 -23.11 30.68
CA MET A 1 -39.44 -21.92 29.99
C MET A 1 -38.02 -22.31 29.67
N PHE A 2 -37.81 -22.90 28.48
CA PHE A 2 -36.49 -23.36 28.02
C PHE A 2 -35.71 -22.13 27.55
N ILE A 3 -34.63 -21.78 28.26
CA ILE A 3 -33.66 -20.80 27.80
C ILE A 3 -32.87 -21.47 26.68
N MET A 4 -33.13 -21.10 25.43
CA MET A 4 -32.26 -21.44 24.31
C MET A 4 -30.91 -20.75 24.55
N ASN A 5 -29.93 -21.49 25.04
CA ASN A 5 -28.54 -21.02 25.06
C ASN A 5 -28.11 -20.82 23.60
N ASN A 6 -27.93 -19.59 23.24
CA ASN A 6 -27.47 -19.18 21.90
C ASN A 6 -26.03 -19.71 21.74
N LEU A 7 -25.80 -20.68 20.87
CA LEU A 7 -24.49 -21.32 20.63
C LEU A 7 -23.37 -20.29 20.34
N ASN A 8 -23.75 -19.08 19.91
CA ASN A 8 -22.83 -17.97 19.60
C ASN A 8 -22.26 -17.29 20.87
N ASP A 9 -22.85 -17.54 22.05
CA ASP A 9 -22.43 -16.96 23.34
C ASP A 9 -21.40 -17.80 24.09
N ILE A 10 -21.06 -18.98 23.59
CA ILE A 10 -20.13 -19.88 24.28
C ILE A 10 -18.68 -19.45 23.99
N PRO A 11 -17.90 -18.99 25.01
CA PRO A 11 -16.54 -18.61 24.84
C PRO A 11 -15.65 -19.81 24.48
N ARG A 12 -15.01 -19.79 23.29
CA ARG A 12 -14.21 -20.91 22.78
C ARG A 12 -12.95 -20.46 22.00
N HIS A 13 -12.85 -19.16 21.63
CA HIS A 13 -11.77 -18.68 20.80
C HIS A 13 -10.64 -18.08 21.64
N PRO A 14 -9.39 -18.57 21.54
CA PRO A 14 -8.24 -17.89 22.13
C PRO A 14 -7.97 -16.56 21.42
N ILE A 15 -7.38 -15.61 22.14
CA ILE A 15 -7.13 -14.23 21.64
C ILE A 15 -6.40 -14.18 20.27
N ARG A 16 -5.54 -15.16 19.99
CA ARG A 16 -4.83 -15.24 18.70
C ARG A 16 -5.79 -15.45 17.54
N VAL A 17 -6.80 -16.31 17.72
CA VAL A 17 -7.84 -16.55 16.70
C VAL A 17 -8.71 -15.29 16.53
N VAL A 18 -9.07 -14.66 17.64
CA VAL A 18 -9.86 -13.40 17.61
C VAL A 18 -9.11 -12.31 16.88
N ALA A 19 -7.83 -12.12 17.17
CA ALA A 19 -6.97 -11.15 16.49
C ALA A 19 -6.94 -11.39 14.96
N GLN A 20 -6.80 -12.65 14.55
CA GLN A 20 -6.81 -13.02 13.13
C GLN A 20 -8.17 -12.75 12.45
N ARG A 21 -9.28 -13.10 13.14
CA ARG A 21 -10.64 -12.95 12.59
C ARG A 21 -11.12 -11.50 12.55
N THR A 22 -10.73 -10.69 13.54
CA THR A 22 -11.12 -9.28 13.64
C THR A 22 -10.13 -8.34 12.96
N GLY A 23 -8.90 -8.80 12.67
CA GLY A 23 -7.80 -7.96 12.17
C GLY A 23 -7.27 -6.95 13.21
N LEU A 24 -7.69 -7.06 14.48
CA LEU A 24 -7.13 -6.28 15.59
C LEU A 24 -5.89 -6.96 16.15
N THR A 25 -4.93 -6.19 16.69
CA THR A 25 -3.83 -6.80 17.43
C THR A 25 -4.30 -7.34 18.78
N ALA A 26 -3.67 -8.39 19.30
CA ALA A 26 -3.96 -8.89 20.65
C ALA A 26 -3.76 -7.81 21.73
N ALA A 27 -2.84 -6.88 21.51
CA ALA A 27 -2.62 -5.72 22.39
C ALA A 27 -3.82 -4.76 22.38
N THR A 28 -4.35 -4.46 21.18
CA THR A 28 -5.53 -3.61 21.00
C THR A 28 -6.76 -4.24 21.66
N ILE A 29 -7.01 -5.54 21.45
CA ILE A 29 -8.13 -6.25 22.07
C ILE A 29 -8.07 -6.16 23.60
N ARG A 30 -6.88 -6.40 24.20
CA ARG A 30 -6.69 -6.26 25.67
C ARG A 30 -6.85 -4.83 26.17
N ALA A 31 -6.44 -3.84 25.38
CA ALA A 31 -6.61 -2.43 25.71
C ALA A 31 -8.10 -2.04 25.70
N TRP A 32 -8.84 -2.49 24.69
CA TRP A 32 -10.28 -2.24 24.56
C TRP A 32 -11.09 -2.95 25.66
N GLU A 33 -10.75 -4.22 25.97
CA GLU A 33 -11.31 -4.94 27.13
C GLU A 33 -11.10 -4.15 28.43
N ARG A 34 -9.86 -3.80 28.74
CA ARG A 34 -9.51 -3.21 30.04
C ARG A 34 -9.97 -1.76 30.21
N ARG A 35 -9.88 -0.93 29.15
CA ARG A 35 -10.16 0.50 29.24
C ARG A 35 -11.61 0.86 28.95
N TYR A 36 -12.27 0.09 28.12
CA TYR A 36 -13.57 0.42 27.57
C TYR A 36 -14.62 -0.66 27.79
N SER A 37 -14.24 -1.81 28.37
CA SER A 37 -15.13 -2.97 28.54
C SER A 37 -15.84 -3.39 27.24
N ALA A 38 -15.16 -3.23 26.12
CA ALA A 38 -15.70 -3.47 24.79
C ALA A 38 -16.25 -4.89 24.61
N VAL A 39 -15.59 -5.87 25.24
CA VAL A 39 -16.02 -7.27 25.40
C VAL A 39 -15.62 -7.80 26.78
N ILE A 40 -16.30 -8.86 27.25
CA ILE A 40 -16.04 -9.50 28.54
C ILE A 40 -15.72 -10.97 28.29
N PRO A 41 -14.43 -11.33 28.05
CA PRO A 41 -14.06 -12.70 27.72
C PRO A 41 -14.28 -13.65 28.90
N GLY A 42 -14.63 -14.88 28.58
CA GLY A 42 -14.60 -15.98 29.52
C GLY A 42 -13.16 -16.41 29.85
N ARG A 43 -13.04 -17.39 30.77
CA ARG A 43 -11.75 -18.02 31.08
C ARG A 43 -11.82 -19.55 30.88
N SER A 44 -10.78 -20.09 30.25
CA SER A 44 -10.61 -21.53 30.12
C SER A 44 -10.27 -22.16 31.47
N ALA A 45 -10.30 -23.49 31.56
CA ALA A 45 -9.84 -24.24 32.73
C ALA A 45 -8.39 -23.90 33.15
N GLY A 46 -7.56 -23.49 32.23
CA GLY A 46 -6.18 -23.02 32.48
C GLY A 46 -6.06 -21.50 32.72
N GLY A 47 -7.17 -20.78 33.00
CA GLY A 47 -7.19 -19.37 33.35
C GLY A 47 -6.95 -18.41 32.13
N GLN A 48 -6.80 -18.91 30.92
CA GLN A 48 -6.60 -18.09 29.72
C GLN A 48 -7.91 -17.49 29.23
N ARG A 49 -7.83 -16.27 28.64
CA ARG A 49 -8.99 -15.61 28.02
C ARG A 49 -9.50 -16.40 26.83
N VAL A 50 -10.80 -16.61 26.79
CA VAL A 50 -11.53 -17.19 25.66
C VAL A 50 -12.72 -16.30 25.32
N TYR A 51 -12.99 -16.14 24.04
CA TYR A 51 -14.00 -15.24 23.49
C TYR A 51 -15.06 -16.04 22.76
N SER A 52 -16.29 -15.53 22.76
CA SER A 52 -17.41 -16.10 22.01
C SER A 52 -17.40 -15.61 20.54
N ASP A 53 -18.23 -16.20 19.69
CA ASP A 53 -18.46 -15.68 18.34
C ASP A 53 -19.13 -14.30 18.39
N GLN A 54 -19.94 -14.02 19.41
CA GLN A 54 -20.54 -12.71 19.64
C GLN A 54 -19.50 -11.67 20.00
N ASP A 55 -18.49 -12.00 20.82
CA ASP A 55 -17.35 -11.11 21.09
C ASP A 55 -16.57 -10.80 19.81
N VAL A 56 -16.35 -11.79 18.95
CA VAL A 56 -15.69 -11.60 17.66
C VAL A 56 -16.50 -10.64 16.78
N LYS A 57 -17.81 -10.86 16.66
CA LYS A 57 -18.71 -9.99 15.90
C LYS A 57 -18.68 -8.55 16.42
N ARG A 58 -18.83 -8.38 17.74
CA ARG A 58 -18.77 -7.08 18.40
C ARG A 58 -17.45 -6.34 18.13
N LEU A 59 -16.31 -7.01 18.30
CA LEU A 59 -15.00 -6.43 18.03
C LEU A 59 -14.83 -6.02 16.56
N THR A 60 -15.39 -6.80 15.64
CA THR A 60 -15.39 -6.47 14.19
C THR A 60 -16.20 -5.22 13.91
N THR A 61 -17.41 -5.09 14.49
CA THR A 61 -18.26 -3.91 14.35
C THR A 61 -17.60 -2.66 14.95
N LEU A 62 -17.04 -2.76 16.16
CA LEU A 62 -16.33 -1.65 16.81
C LEU A 62 -15.09 -1.23 16.02
N ARG A 63 -14.37 -2.17 15.44
CA ARG A 63 -13.27 -1.87 14.54
C ARG A 63 -13.73 -1.07 13.33
N ALA A 64 -14.76 -1.55 12.63
CA ALA A 64 -15.29 -0.86 11.45
C ALA A 64 -15.71 0.58 11.76
N LEU A 65 -16.36 0.82 12.92
CA LEU A 65 -16.74 2.16 13.38
C LEU A 65 -15.52 3.03 13.71
N THR A 66 -14.44 2.45 14.28
CA THR A 66 -13.21 3.20 14.58
C THR A 66 -12.39 3.47 13.33
N ASP A 67 -12.37 2.55 12.37
CA ASP A 67 -11.76 2.75 11.04
C ASP A 67 -12.51 3.84 10.25
N GLY A 68 -13.84 3.99 10.48
CA GLY A 68 -14.67 5.09 9.99
C GLY A 68 -14.49 6.43 10.74
N GLY A 69 -13.46 6.56 11.62
CA GLY A 69 -13.11 7.82 12.30
C GLY A 69 -13.79 8.04 13.65
N ARG A 70 -14.60 7.11 14.15
CA ARG A 70 -15.22 7.22 15.49
C ARG A 70 -14.27 6.80 16.59
N THR A 71 -14.37 7.42 17.75
CA THR A 71 -13.50 7.08 18.88
C THR A 71 -14.04 5.85 19.64
N ILE A 72 -13.16 4.91 19.98
CA ILE A 72 -13.52 3.70 20.71
C ILE A 72 -14.24 3.99 22.03
N SER A 73 -13.89 5.08 22.73
CA SER A 73 -14.54 5.48 23.98
C SER A 73 -16.03 5.78 23.82
N VAL A 74 -16.46 6.21 22.64
CA VAL A 74 -17.86 6.47 22.32
C VAL A 74 -18.56 5.18 21.87
N VAL A 75 -17.99 4.49 20.87
CA VAL A 75 -18.68 3.34 20.26
C VAL A 75 -18.73 2.12 21.17
N SER A 76 -17.81 1.96 22.10
CA SER A 76 -17.81 0.85 23.07
C SER A 76 -18.99 0.89 24.03
N THR A 77 -19.60 2.08 24.27
CA THR A 77 -20.76 2.24 25.16
C THR A 77 -22.08 1.84 24.50
N LEU A 78 -22.08 1.68 23.18
CA LEU A 78 -23.26 1.30 22.43
C LEU A 78 -23.61 -0.17 22.65
N THR A 79 -24.92 -0.47 22.65
CA THR A 79 -25.39 -1.86 22.53
C THR A 79 -24.97 -2.43 21.16
N GLU A 80 -24.97 -3.76 21.03
CA GLU A 80 -24.62 -4.41 19.76
C GLU A 80 -25.51 -3.94 18.61
N SER A 81 -26.82 -3.91 18.83
CA SER A 81 -27.81 -3.42 17.85
C SER A 81 -27.59 -1.94 17.50
N ALA A 82 -27.29 -1.08 18.49
CA ALA A 82 -27.04 0.33 18.24
C ALA A 82 -25.72 0.55 17.46
N ALA A 83 -24.68 -0.25 17.74
CA ALA A 83 -23.43 -0.19 17.00
C ALA A 83 -23.59 -0.68 15.55
N GLU A 84 -24.38 -1.74 15.33
CA GLU A 84 -24.71 -2.23 13.98
C GLU A 84 -25.55 -1.21 13.21
N THR A 85 -26.56 -0.62 13.84
CA THR A 85 -27.39 0.43 13.20
C THR A 85 -26.52 1.63 12.84
N LEU A 86 -25.64 2.07 13.74
CA LEU A 86 -24.75 3.19 13.49
C LEU A 86 -23.75 2.89 12.36
N LEU A 87 -23.26 1.66 12.27
CA LEU A 87 -22.40 1.22 11.17
C LEU A 87 -23.16 1.22 9.83
N LEU A 88 -24.41 0.79 9.83
CA LEU A 88 -25.29 0.87 8.65
C LEU A 88 -25.59 2.31 8.27
N GLU A 89 -25.88 3.18 9.25
CA GLU A 89 -26.08 4.62 9.02
C GLU A 89 -24.82 5.28 8.44
N ASP A 90 -23.63 4.96 8.97
CA ASP A 90 -22.36 5.45 8.45
C ASP A 90 -22.11 4.95 7.02
N GLN A 91 -22.45 3.71 6.71
CA GLN A 91 -22.38 3.15 5.36
C GLN A 91 -23.41 3.81 4.43
N VAL A 92 -24.65 4.06 4.89
CA VAL A 92 -25.67 4.78 4.13
C VAL A 92 -25.29 6.25 3.94
N MET A 93 -24.74 6.90 4.95
CA MET A 93 -24.26 8.29 4.86
C MET A 93 -23.02 8.39 3.98
N ALA A 94 -22.06 7.49 4.10
CA ALA A 94 -20.93 7.38 3.17
C ALA A 94 -21.43 7.17 1.72
N ASN A 95 -22.49 6.38 1.55
CA ASN A 95 -23.16 6.16 0.27
C ASN A 95 -24.06 7.33 -0.16
N SER A 96 -24.52 8.21 0.74
CA SER A 96 -25.44 9.32 0.44
C SER A 96 -24.77 10.69 0.31
N THR A 97 -23.58 10.87 0.86
CA THR A 97 -22.73 12.07 0.67
C THR A 97 -21.79 11.96 -0.52
N ALA A 98 -21.52 10.76 -0.98
CA ALA A 98 -21.08 10.48 -2.31
C ALA A 98 -22.28 9.88 -3.06
N THR A 99 -22.82 10.55 -4.06
CA THR A 99 -23.36 9.81 -5.19
C THR A 99 -22.24 8.86 -5.57
N PRO A 100 -22.38 7.53 -5.45
CA PRO A 100 -21.35 6.64 -5.96
C PRO A 100 -21.34 6.97 -7.45
N SER A 101 -20.31 7.63 -7.91
CA SER A 101 -19.96 7.53 -9.30
C SER A 101 -19.65 6.04 -9.45
N GLU A 102 -20.61 5.27 -9.98
CA GLU A 102 -20.41 3.89 -10.46
C GLU A 102 -19.41 3.88 -11.61
N THR A 103 -18.63 4.96 -11.73
CA THR A 103 -17.70 5.13 -12.82
C THR A 103 -16.51 4.22 -12.58
N THR A 104 -16.37 3.26 -13.44
CA THR A 104 -15.17 2.45 -13.61
C THR A 104 -14.12 3.18 -14.44
N ASP A 105 -14.39 4.43 -14.88
CA ASP A 105 -13.46 5.23 -15.66
C ASP A 105 -12.35 5.82 -14.73
N PRO A 106 -11.09 5.40 -14.87
CA PRO A 106 -9.97 5.92 -14.09
C PRO A 106 -9.79 7.44 -14.21
N ALA A 107 -10.15 8.05 -15.35
CA ALA A 107 -10.00 9.48 -15.58
C ALA A 107 -10.82 10.32 -14.59
N VAL A 108 -12.01 9.87 -14.22
CA VAL A 108 -12.86 10.57 -13.24
C VAL A 108 -12.21 10.58 -11.86
N TRP A 109 -11.58 9.47 -11.46
CA TRP A 109 -10.86 9.39 -10.20
C TRP A 109 -9.62 10.30 -10.18
N VAL A 110 -8.93 10.43 -11.30
CA VAL A 110 -7.80 11.37 -11.45
C VAL A 110 -8.28 12.82 -11.25
N GLU A 111 -9.38 13.22 -11.89
CA GLU A 111 -9.94 14.58 -11.76
C GLU A 111 -10.36 14.88 -10.31
N GLN A 112 -11.05 13.95 -9.68
CA GLN A 112 -11.48 14.10 -8.28
C GLN A 112 -10.26 14.21 -7.35
N ALA A 113 -9.28 13.32 -7.47
CA ALA A 113 -8.05 13.35 -6.69
C ALA A 113 -7.28 14.66 -6.90
N TYR A 114 -7.09 15.09 -8.13
CA TYR A 114 -6.42 16.35 -8.44
C TYR A 114 -7.12 17.58 -7.85
N SER A 115 -8.46 17.59 -7.87
CA SER A 115 -9.25 18.63 -7.22
C SER A 115 -8.97 18.73 -5.70
N GLN A 116 -8.76 17.59 -5.02
CA GLN A 116 -8.40 17.58 -3.60
C GLN A 116 -6.96 18.08 -3.37
N VAL A 117 -6.03 17.74 -4.28
CA VAL A 117 -4.66 18.28 -4.24
C VAL A 117 -4.68 19.80 -4.31
N LEU A 118 -5.43 20.37 -5.24
CA LEU A 118 -5.55 21.83 -5.38
C LEU A 118 -6.09 22.53 -4.12
N LYS A 119 -7.00 21.86 -3.39
CA LYS A 119 -7.61 22.35 -2.14
C LYS A 119 -6.77 22.09 -0.90
N LEU A 120 -5.63 21.38 -1.01
CA LEU A 120 -4.84 20.88 0.11
C LEU A 120 -5.66 19.97 1.06
N ASP A 121 -6.68 19.27 0.53
CA ASP A 121 -7.53 18.36 1.29
C ASP A 121 -6.92 16.96 1.33
N SER A 122 -6.11 16.70 2.35
CA SER A 122 -5.44 15.41 2.52
C SER A 122 -6.41 14.26 2.80
N HIS A 123 -7.50 14.52 3.54
CA HIS A 123 -8.51 13.50 3.85
C HIS A 123 -9.34 13.17 2.61
N GLY A 124 -9.84 14.18 1.92
CA GLY A 124 -10.59 13.98 0.69
C GLY A 124 -9.78 13.28 -0.41
N LEU A 125 -8.46 13.57 -0.50
CA LEU A 125 -7.57 12.85 -1.42
C LEU A 125 -7.41 11.37 -1.02
N GLU A 126 -7.18 11.08 0.26
CA GLU A 126 -7.03 9.71 0.76
C GLU A 126 -8.31 8.90 0.54
N ASP A 127 -9.47 9.47 0.86
CA ASP A 127 -10.78 8.84 0.66
C ASP A 127 -11.04 8.58 -0.83
N THR A 128 -10.75 9.54 -1.71
CA THR A 128 -10.92 9.39 -3.16
C THR A 128 -10.07 8.23 -3.69
N LEU A 129 -8.79 8.19 -3.36
CA LEU A 129 -7.89 7.12 -3.81
C LEU A 129 -8.27 5.75 -3.22
N TRP A 130 -8.74 5.73 -1.96
CA TRP A 130 -9.22 4.49 -1.34
C TRP A 130 -10.50 3.97 -1.99
N GLN A 131 -11.46 4.84 -2.28
CA GLN A 131 -12.68 4.48 -3.01
C GLN A 131 -12.37 3.97 -4.41
N ALA A 132 -11.43 4.62 -5.11
CA ALA A 132 -10.95 4.13 -6.41
C ALA A 132 -10.38 2.72 -6.28
N ALA A 133 -9.50 2.46 -5.28
CA ALA A 133 -8.95 1.12 -5.03
C ALA A 133 -10.03 0.04 -4.83
N MET A 134 -11.13 0.38 -4.15
CA MET A 134 -12.24 -0.54 -3.89
C MET A 134 -13.14 -0.75 -5.12
N THR A 135 -13.25 0.26 -6.00
CA THR A 135 -14.15 0.25 -7.16
C THR A 135 -13.49 -0.38 -8.38
N ILE A 136 -12.28 0.07 -8.73
CA ILE A 136 -11.58 -0.35 -9.96
C ILE A 136 -10.40 -1.31 -9.69
N GLY A 137 -10.13 -1.61 -8.42
CA GLY A 137 -9.07 -2.52 -8.00
C GLY A 137 -7.69 -1.87 -7.90
N ALA A 138 -6.80 -2.51 -7.11
CA ALA A 138 -5.49 -1.95 -6.79
C ALA A 138 -4.57 -1.81 -8.01
N HIS A 139 -4.63 -2.72 -8.98
CA HIS A 139 -3.81 -2.66 -10.19
C HIS A 139 -4.17 -1.44 -11.04
N THR A 140 -5.45 -1.25 -11.34
CA THR A 140 -5.95 -0.10 -12.11
C THR A 140 -5.69 1.21 -11.38
N LEU A 141 -5.87 1.22 -10.05
CA LEU A 141 -5.50 2.38 -9.23
C LEU A 141 -4.05 2.80 -9.43
N LEU A 142 -3.10 1.84 -9.36
CA LEU A 142 -1.67 2.14 -9.53
C LEU A 142 -1.36 2.60 -10.95
N ASP A 143 -1.83 1.84 -11.95
CA ASP A 143 -1.44 2.01 -13.34
C ASP A 143 -2.05 3.26 -13.99
N GLU A 144 -3.32 3.52 -13.71
CA GLU A 144 -4.10 4.49 -14.45
C GLU A 144 -4.47 5.72 -13.61
N VAL A 145 -4.67 5.57 -12.29
CA VAL A 145 -5.05 6.72 -11.46
C VAL A 145 -3.83 7.39 -10.84
N ILE A 146 -3.04 6.65 -10.05
CA ILE A 146 -1.89 7.25 -9.34
C ILE A 146 -0.83 7.73 -10.32
N THR A 147 -0.51 6.93 -11.34
CA THR A 147 0.47 7.32 -12.36
C THR A 147 0.05 8.60 -13.09
N ALA A 148 -1.21 8.67 -13.56
CA ALA A 148 -1.73 9.87 -14.25
C ALA A 148 -1.83 11.08 -13.31
N LEU A 149 -2.22 10.87 -12.04
CA LEU A 149 -2.25 11.94 -11.04
C LEU A 149 -0.85 12.53 -10.81
N LEU A 150 0.18 11.69 -10.68
CA LEU A 150 1.56 12.12 -10.50
C LEU A 150 2.11 12.86 -11.73
N GLU A 151 1.81 12.40 -12.93
CA GLU A 151 2.16 13.09 -14.16
C GLU A 151 1.52 14.49 -14.24
N ARG A 152 0.25 14.58 -13.85
CA ARG A 152 -0.48 15.84 -13.83
C ARG A 152 0.07 16.82 -12.78
N ILE A 153 0.37 16.33 -11.57
CA ILE A 153 1.01 17.14 -10.52
C ILE A 153 2.38 17.62 -10.99
N GLY A 154 3.20 16.75 -11.58
CA GLY A 154 4.53 17.11 -12.09
C GLY A 154 4.46 18.12 -13.22
N THR A 155 3.49 18.02 -14.14
CA THR A 155 3.26 18.99 -15.21
C THR A 155 2.79 20.33 -14.66
N GLY A 156 1.84 20.32 -13.72
CA GLY A 156 1.34 21.50 -13.05
C GLY A 156 2.42 22.22 -12.23
N TRP A 157 3.35 21.47 -11.64
CA TRP A 157 4.49 22.08 -10.93
C TRP A 157 5.46 22.79 -11.89
N ILE A 158 5.76 22.20 -13.04
CA ILE A 158 6.59 22.84 -14.08
C ILE A 158 5.92 24.12 -14.62
N ALA A 159 4.57 24.13 -14.65
CA ALA A 159 3.77 25.27 -15.11
C ALA A 159 3.47 26.32 -14.00
N ASP A 160 4.03 26.17 -12.79
CA ASP A 160 3.73 26.99 -11.61
C ASP A 160 2.23 26.98 -11.18
N GLU A 161 1.48 25.97 -11.60
CA GLU A 161 0.06 25.76 -11.23
C GLU A 161 -0.09 24.99 -9.91
N ILE A 162 0.93 24.21 -9.52
CA ILE A 162 0.99 23.41 -8.29
C ILE A 162 2.12 23.94 -7.41
N ALA A 163 1.77 24.33 -6.18
CA ALA A 163 2.74 24.74 -5.18
C ALA A 163 3.47 23.51 -4.56
N PRO A 164 4.72 23.68 -4.06
CA PRO A 164 5.45 22.60 -3.38
C PRO A 164 4.65 21.94 -2.24
N ALA A 165 3.86 22.73 -1.49
CA ALA A 165 3.02 22.20 -0.41
C ALA A 165 1.92 21.22 -0.90
N GLN A 166 1.37 21.46 -2.09
CA GLN A 166 0.37 20.60 -2.71
C GLN A 166 1.00 19.29 -3.18
N GLU A 167 2.18 19.37 -3.83
CA GLU A 167 2.94 18.20 -4.26
C GLU A 167 3.34 17.33 -3.05
N HIS A 168 3.90 17.93 -1.99
CA HIS A 168 4.31 17.19 -0.77
C HIS A 168 3.11 16.55 -0.06
N LEU A 169 1.98 17.26 0.03
CA LEU A 169 0.75 16.69 0.58
C LEU A 169 0.30 15.48 -0.23
N ALA A 170 0.23 15.62 -1.55
CA ALA A 170 -0.20 14.54 -2.44
C ALA A 170 0.73 13.32 -2.35
N SER A 171 2.05 13.54 -2.41
CA SER A 171 3.05 12.49 -2.27
C SER A 171 2.91 11.72 -0.95
N GLY A 172 2.72 12.46 0.17
CA GLY A 172 2.50 11.85 1.48
C GLY A 172 1.22 11.04 1.57
N VAL A 173 0.11 11.50 0.97
CA VAL A 173 -1.16 10.75 0.91
C VAL A 173 -1.01 9.50 0.06
N ILE A 174 -0.43 9.61 -1.13
CA ILE A 174 -0.22 8.48 -2.04
C ILE A 174 0.59 7.38 -1.33
N VAL A 175 1.67 7.70 -0.64
CA VAL A 175 2.47 6.72 0.10
C VAL A 175 1.63 5.99 1.15
N ARG A 176 0.77 6.70 1.90
CA ARG A 176 -0.13 6.05 2.88
C ARG A 176 -1.11 5.09 2.23
N VAL A 177 -1.72 5.49 1.11
CA VAL A 177 -2.64 4.62 0.36
C VAL A 177 -1.92 3.39 -0.17
N LEU A 178 -0.72 3.55 -0.75
CA LEU A 178 0.11 2.45 -1.24
C LEU A 178 0.45 1.45 -0.11
N HIS A 179 0.84 1.92 1.06
CA HIS A 179 1.07 1.06 2.23
C HIS A 179 -0.19 0.32 2.62
N ARG A 180 -1.34 0.99 2.69
CA ARG A 180 -2.61 0.40 3.10
C ARG A 180 -3.09 -0.72 2.17
N ILE A 181 -2.94 -0.56 0.85
CA ILE A 181 -3.35 -1.60 -0.13
C ILE A 181 -2.41 -2.81 -0.15
N THR A 182 -1.21 -2.70 0.42
CA THR A 182 -0.19 -3.77 0.46
C THR A 182 0.01 -4.38 1.84
N GLU A 183 -0.51 -3.78 2.93
CA GLU A 183 -0.20 -4.10 4.33
C GLU A 183 -0.45 -5.56 4.74
N TYR A 184 -1.49 -6.20 4.20
CA TYR A 184 -1.89 -7.56 4.60
C TYR A 184 -1.47 -8.65 3.62
N ARG A 185 -0.57 -8.34 2.70
CA ARG A 185 -0.09 -9.31 1.72
C ARG A 185 1.09 -10.11 2.27
N ASN A 186 0.84 -11.39 2.55
CA ASN A 186 1.88 -12.32 2.97
C ASN A 186 2.56 -12.90 1.72
N ASN A 187 3.67 -12.29 1.31
CA ASN A 187 4.34 -12.62 0.06
C ASN A 187 5.51 -13.57 0.33
N ASN A 188 5.36 -14.81 -0.15
CA ASN A 188 6.39 -15.86 -0.11
C ASN A 188 7.08 -16.06 -1.48
N GLY A 189 6.85 -15.15 -2.41
CA GLY A 189 7.44 -15.17 -3.75
C GLY A 189 8.93 -14.80 -3.77
N PRO A 190 9.49 -14.64 -4.98
CA PRO A 190 10.87 -14.21 -5.16
C PRO A 190 11.16 -12.86 -4.48
N THR A 191 12.41 -12.60 -4.14
CA THR A 191 12.81 -11.35 -3.49
C THR A 191 13.19 -10.30 -4.52
N LEU A 192 12.59 -9.11 -4.39
CA LEU A 192 12.94 -7.89 -5.13
C LEU A 192 13.52 -6.86 -4.15
N VAL A 193 14.69 -6.34 -4.45
CA VAL A 193 15.25 -5.15 -3.78
C VAL A 193 14.89 -3.92 -4.60
N VAL A 194 14.37 -2.87 -3.96
CA VAL A 194 13.96 -1.61 -4.63
C VAL A 194 14.65 -0.44 -3.97
N ALA A 195 15.27 0.42 -4.78
CA ALA A 195 16.01 1.59 -4.32
C ALA A 195 16.05 2.70 -5.38
N THR A 196 16.61 3.85 -4.99
CA THR A 196 17.15 4.83 -5.91
C THR A 196 18.67 4.95 -5.75
N LEU A 197 19.34 5.43 -6.78
CA LEU A 197 20.81 5.61 -6.81
C LEU A 197 21.26 6.84 -6.02
N PRO A 198 22.57 6.97 -5.73
CA PRO A 198 23.12 8.15 -5.07
C PRO A 198 22.79 9.43 -5.84
N GLY A 199 22.31 10.45 -5.11
CA GLY A 199 21.86 11.73 -5.65
C GLY A 199 20.39 11.76 -6.08
N GLU A 200 19.67 10.62 -6.08
CA GLU A 200 18.26 10.59 -6.40
C GLU A 200 17.40 10.52 -5.13
N MET A 201 16.79 11.65 -4.79
CA MET A 201 15.95 11.82 -3.59
C MET A 201 14.46 11.52 -3.81
N HIS A 202 14.01 11.38 -5.07
CA HIS A 202 12.60 11.13 -5.38
C HIS A 202 12.27 9.64 -5.23
N GLY A 203 11.63 9.29 -4.12
CA GLY A 203 11.34 7.91 -3.75
C GLY A 203 10.00 7.35 -4.27
N LEU A 204 9.11 8.19 -4.78
CA LEU A 204 7.74 7.78 -5.07
C LEU A 204 7.64 6.73 -6.19
N GLY A 205 8.50 6.82 -7.21
CA GLY A 205 8.61 5.79 -8.25
C GLY A 205 9.06 4.45 -7.70
N ALA A 206 10.03 4.44 -6.77
CA ALA A 206 10.47 3.24 -6.07
C ALA A 206 9.34 2.67 -5.18
N GLN A 207 8.54 3.52 -4.53
CA GLN A 207 7.39 3.11 -3.73
C GLN A 207 6.30 2.47 -4.59
N LEU A 208 6.00 3.03 -5.76
CA LEU A 208 5.07 2.45 -6.74
C LEU A 208 5.57 1.09 -7.25
N THR A 209 6.85 0.99 -7.59
CA THR A 209 7.51 -0.26 -7.99
C THR A 209 7.35 -1.33 -6.90
N SER A 210 7.61 -0.96 -5.64
CA SER A 210 7.46 -1.84 -4.48
C SER A 210 6.02 -2.34 -4.33
N SER A 211 5.06 -1.43 -4.41
CA SER A 211 3.63 -1.76 -4.26
C SER A 211 3.15 -2.66 -5.41
N ALA A 212 3.54 -2.36 -6.65
CA ALA A 212 3.21 -3.20 -7.79
C ALA A 212 3.78 -4.63 -7.64
N ALA A 213 5.04 -4.77 -7.23
CA ALA A 213 5.67 -6.08 -7.01
C ALA A 213 5.01 -6.86 -5.85
N ILE A 214 4.62 -6.18 -4.76
CA ILE A 214 3.87 -6.79 -3.65
C ILE A 214 2.53 -7.34 -4.15
N LEU A 215 1.81 -6.61 -5.00
CA LEU A 215 0.55 -7.07 -5.59
C LEU A 215 0.72 -8.31 -6.46
N GLU A 216 1.88 -8.48 -7.10
CA GLU A 216 2.24 -9.68 -7.86
C GLU A 216 2.80 -10.83 -7.00
N GLY A 217 2.78 -10.68 -5.67
CA GLY A 217 3.20 -11.75 -4.75
C GLY A 217 4.70 -11.77 -4.44
N TRP A 218 5.48 -10.79 -4.89
CA TRP A 218 6.90 -10.70 -4.59
C TRP A 218 7.15 -10.26 -3.14
N ARG A 219 8.21 -10.79 -2.54
CA ARG A 219 8.76 -10.28 -1.28
C ARG A 219 9.65 -9.08 -1.60
N VAL A 220 9.29 -7.91 -1.10
CA VAL A 220 9.98 -6.65 -1.44
C VAL A 220 10.79 -6.13 -0.26
N ALA A 221 12.05 -5.80 -0.50
CA ALA A 221 12.90 -5.00 0.37
C ALA A 221 13.04 -3.59 -0.24
N HIS A 222 12.22 -2.66 0.24
CA HIS A 222 12.29 -1.26 -0.15
C HIS A 222 13.36 -0.55 0.69
N LEU A 223 14.48 -0.18 0.09
CA LEU A 223 15.61 0.42 0.80
C LEU A 223 15.51 1.96 0.91
N GLY A 224 14.64 2.58 0.12
CA GLY A 224 14.49 4.05 0.10
C GLY A 224 15.33 4.73 -0.97
N THR A 225 15.75 5.96 -0.69
CA THR A 225 16.39 6.87 -1.64
C THR A 225 17.86 7.12 -1.32
N ASP A 226 18.60 7.59 -2.34
CA ASP A 226 19.98 8.07 -2.18
C ASP A 226 20.94 7.02 -1.58
N LEU A 227 20.89 5.78 -2.06
CA LEU A 227 21.73 4.72 -1.53
C LEU A 227 23.01 4.52 -2.33
N PRO A 228 24.16 4.31 -1.61
CA PRO A 228 25.40 3.91 -2.26
C PRO A 228 25.23 2.60 -3.05
N VAL A 229 25.81 2.55 -4.23
CA VAL A 229 25.71 1.41 -5.16
C VAL A 229 26.16 0.10 -4.49
N GLY A 230 27.23 0.14 -3.69
CA GLY A 230 27.74 -1.01 -2.95
C GLY A 230 26.75 -1.55 -1.89
N GLU A 231 25.99 -0.65 -1.23
CA GLU A 231 24.97 -1.05 -0.23
C GLU A 231 23.80 -1.74 -0.90
N ILE A 232 23.37 -1.28 -2.09
CA ILE A 232 22.32 -1.93 -2.85
C ILE A 232 22.76 -3.34 -3.26
N ALA A 233 23.99 -3.51 -3.77
CA ALA A 233 24.51 -4.80 -4.21
C ALA A 233 24.66 -5.78 -3.04
N SER A 234 25.28 -5.35 -1.92
CA SER A 234 25.46 -6.18 -0.74
C SER A 234 24.16 -6.60 -0.07
N THR A 235 23.15 -5.70 -0.07
CA THR A 235 21.81 -6.03 0.42
C THR A 235 21.12 -7.05 -0.48
N ALA A 236 21.24 -6.91 -1.79
CA ALA A 236 20.67 -7.86 -2.74
C ALA A 236 21.28 -9.27 -2.55
N GLU A 237 22.59 -9.36 -2.35
CA GLU A 237 23.28 -10.61 -2.03
C GLU A 237 22.80 -11.20 -0.70
N SER A 238 22.79 -10.40 0.37
CA SER A 238 22.41 -10.84 1.72
C SER A 238 20.99 -11.36 1.81
N LEU A 239 20.07 -10.82 1.01
CA LEU A 239 18.66 -11.24 0.93
C LEU A 239 18.40 -12.36 -0.07
N GLY A 240 19.42 -12.79 -0.82
CA GLY A 240 19.25 -13.73 -1.93
C GLY A 240 18.25 -13.20 -2.96
N ALA A 241 18.39 -11.92 -3.34
CA ALA A 241 17.46 -11.27 -4.24
C ALA A 241 17.46 -11.92 -5.64
N HIS A 242 16.29 -12.05 -6.24
CA HIS A 242 16.15 -12.50 -7.64
C HIS A 242 16.30 -11.32 -8.60
N SER A 243 15.88 -10.14 -8.16
CA SER A 243 15.99 -8.91 -8.94
C SER A 243 16.24 -7.70 -8.05
N VAL A 244 16.87 -6.69 -8.63
CA VAL A 244 16.98 -5.33 -8.09
C VAL A 244 16.26 -4.38 -9.03
N ALA A 245 15.39 -3.51 -8.51
CA ALA A 245 14.71 -2.49 -9.29
C ALA A 245 15.18 -1.10 -8.87
N ILE A 246 15.61 -0.31 -9.85
CA ILE A 246 16.06 1.07 -9.66
C ILE A 246 15.08 2.03 -10.33
N SER A 247 14.62 3.01 -9.56
CA SER A 247 13.77 4.09 -10.07
C SER A 247 14.62 5.31 -10.46
N VAL A 248 14.45 5.77 -11.70
CA VAL A 248 15.14 6.94 -12.27
C VAL A 248 14.10 7.99 -12.61
N THR A 249 14.18 9.18 -11.99
CA THR A 249 13.18 10.24 -12.18
C THR A 249 13.59 11.29 -13.18
N LYS A 250 12.66 12.20 -13.52
CA LYS A 250 12.94 13.37 -14.36
C LYS A 250 13.87 14.32 -13.59
N GLY A 251 14.95 14.75 -14.26
CA GLY A 251 15.95 15.63 -13.65
C GLY A 251 17.23 14.93 -13.17
N SER A 252 17.27 13.60 -13.15
CA SER A 252 18.51 12.86 -12.92
C SER A 252 19.56 13.18 -13.98
N ASN A 253 20.83 13.28 -13.56
CA ASN A 253 21.94 13.32 -14.50
C ASN A 253 22.10 11.94 -15.15
N ILE A 254 21.67 11.82 -16.41
CA ILE A 254 21.59 10.52 -17.11
C ILE A 254 22.96 9.88 -17.28
N GLU A 255 24.02 10.65 -17.55
CA GLU A 255 25.37 10.13 -17.69
C GLU A 255 25.88 9.55 -16.36
N GLN A 256 25.70 10.28 -15.26
CA GLN A 256 26.04 9.81 -13.93
C GLN A 256 25.22 8.57 -13.57
N THR A 257 23.90 8.60 -13.82
CA THR A 257 23.00 7.48 -13.58
C THR A 257 23.44 6.24 -14.37
N ALA A 258 23.78 6.37 -15.63
CA ALA A 258 24.28 5.27 -16.46
C ALA A 258 25.56 4.65 -15.87
N ASN A 259 26.52 5.48 -15.45
CA ASN A 259 27.76 5.02 -14.82
C ASN A 259 27.48 4.25 -13.51
N GLN A 260 26.60 4.77 -12.67
CA GLN A 260 26.19 4.11 -11.41
C GLN A 260 25.46 2.78 -11.66
N LEU A 261 24.61 2.70 -12.68
CA LEU A 261 23.94 1.45 -13.07
C LEU A 261 24.93 0.39 -13.55
N LEU A 262 25.91 0.80 -14.35
CA LEU A 262 26.99 -0.08 -14.82
C LEU A 262 27.86 -0.58 -13.66
N GLU A 263 28.15 0.27 -12.69
CA GLU A 263 28.85 -0.10 -11.48
C GLU A 263 28.02 -1.09 -10.63
N LEU A 264 26.74 -0.80 -10.42
CA LEU A 264 25.82 -1.70 -9.71
C LEU A 264 25.77 -3.07 -10.38
N ARG A 265 25.61 -3.12 -11.71
CA ARG A 265 25.58 -4.39 -12.45
C ARG A 265 26.86 -5.21 -12.27
N LYS A 266 28.04 -4.56 -12.20
CA LYS A 266 29.34 -5.23 -11.98
C LYS A 266 29.47 -5.82 -10.58
N LEU A 267 28.84 -5.20 -9.58
CA LEU A 267 28.88 -5.64 -8.19
C LEU A 267 27.86 -6.75 -7.88
N MET A 268 26.82 -6.87 -8.69
CA MET A 268 25.77 -7.89 -8.50
C MET A 268 26.14 -9.24 -9.13
N ASP A 269 25.66 -10.33 -8.50
CA ASP A 269 25.70 -11.67 -9.13
C ASP A 269 25.01 -11.63 -10.52
N GLN A 270 25.58 -12.36 -11.49
CA GLN A 270 25.05 -12.42 -12.85
C GLN A 270 23.65 -13.02 -12.94
N LYS A 271 23.23 -13.80 -11.95
CA LYS A 271 21.90 -14.40 -11.86
C LYS A 271 20.82 -13.43 -11.40
N VAL A 272 21.22 -12.32 -10.79
CA VAL A 272 20.29 -11.29 -10.29
C VAL A 272 20.01 -10.29 -11.40
N HIS A 273 18.73 -10.09 -11.72
CA HIS A 273 18.32 -9.14 -12.74
C HIS A 273 18.31 -7.71 -12.22
N LEU A 274 18.83 -6.78 -13.01
CA LEU A 274 18.74 -5.34 -12.73
C LEU A 274 17.65 -4.73 -13.61
N LEU A 275 16.54 -4.33 -12.99
CA LEU A 275 15.41 -3.68 -13.64
C LEU A 275 15.53 -2.17 -13.43
N VAL A 276 15.49 -1.38 -14.50
CA VAL A 276 15.59 0.07 -14.42
C VAL A 276 14.34 0.69 -15.01
N GLY A 277 13.61 1.46 -14.21
CA GLY A 277 12.36 2.11 -14.63
C GLY A 277 12.26 3.55 -14.14
N GLY A 278 11.15 4.20 -14.46
CA GLY A 278 10.85 5.57 -14.06
C GLY A 278 10.90 6.57 -15.20
N GLY A 279 10.57 7.81 -14.89
CA GLY A 279 10.28 8.85 -15.90
C GLY A 279 11.43 9.20 -16.85
N SER A 280 12.68 8.92 -16.48
CA SER A 280 13.85 9.16 -17.33
C SER A 280 14.56 7.91 -17.82
N ALA A 281 14.03 6.72 -17.54
CA ALA A 281 14.63 5.46 -17.97
C ALA A 281 14.77 5.37 -19.51
N HIS A 282 13.87 5.99 -20.27
CA HIS A 282 13.90 6.04 -21.74
C HIS A 282 15.09 6.85 -22.32
N LEU A 283 15.79 7.63 -21.50
CA LEU A 283 16.97 8.39 -21.90
C LEU A 283 18.26 7.57 -21.81
N LEU A 284 18.22 6.39 -21.20
CA LEU A 284 19.35 5.49 -21.13
C LEU A 284 19.63 4.88 -22.52
N ASN A 285 20.90 4.75 -22.87
CA ASN A 285 21.29 4.11 -24.12
C ASN A 285 21.07 2.61 -24.07
N LEU A 286 20.02 2.14 -24.73
CA LEU A 286 19.59 0.74 -24.70
C LEU A 286 20.56 -0.21 -25.45
N ASP A 287 21.32 0.31 -26.43
CA ASP A 287 22.23 -0.49 -27.27
C ASP A 287 23.49 -0.96 -26.54
N GLN A 288 23.74 -0.45 -25.33
CA GLN A 288 24.94 -0.72 -24.54
C GLN A 288 24.63 -1.34 -23.17
N LEU A 289 23.44 -1.92 -22.99
CA LEU A 289 23.08 -2.54 -21.74
C LEU A 289 23.86 -3.84 -21.51
N PRO A 290 24.48 -4.02 -20.32
CA PRO A 290 25.12 -5.28 -19.97
C PRO A 290 24.08 -6.39 -19.79
N ASP A 291 24.53 -7.66 -19.92
CA ASP A 291 23.70 -8.82 -19.66
C ASP A 291 23.06 -8.77 -18.26
N GLY A 292 21.77 -9.12 -18.21
CA GLY A 292 20.99 -9.12 -16.98
C GLY A 292 20.51 -7.73 -16.53
N MET A 293 20.71 -6.68 -17.33
CA MET A 293 20.14 -5.35 -17.12
C MET A 293 19.01 -5.08 -18.11
N PHE A 294 17.85 -4.64 -17.61
CA PHE A 294 16.65 -4.43 -18.40
C PHE A 294 16.03 -3.07 -18.11
N VAL A 295 15.69 -2.32 -19.14
CA VAL A 295 14.99 -1.03 -19.01
C VAL A 295 13.50 -1.21 -19.22
N ILE A 296 12.72 -0.77 -18.26
CA ILE A 296 11.25 -0.87 -18.24
C ILE A 296 10.66 0.42 -18.79
N LEU A 297 10.22 0.39 -20.04
CA LEU A 297 9.70 1.57 -20.75
C LEU A 297 8.17 1.71 -20.65
N LYS A 298 7.45 0.62 -20.36
CA LYS A 298 5.99 0.60 -20.30
C LYS A 298 5.44 0.87 -18.89
N GLY A 299 6.21 1.53 -18.02
CA GLY A 299 5.78 1.81 -16.65
C GLY A 299 5.49 0.56 -15.82
N LEU A 300 4.48 0.62 -14.93
CA LEU A 300 4.12 -0.49 -14.05
C LEU A 300 3.62 -1.75 -14.79
N PRO A 301 2.85 -1.66 -15.87
CA PRO A 301 2.52 -2.84 -16.69
C PRO A 301 3.76 -3.58 -17.22
N GLY A 302 4.76 -2.84 -17.71
CA GLY A 302 6.02 -3.41 -18.16
C GLY A 302 6.82 -4.04 -17.02
N LEU A 303 6.81 -3.43 -15.84
CA LEU A 303 7.41 -4.01 -14.63
C LEU A 303 6.76 -5.37 -14.29
N ARG A 304 5.42 -5.45 -14.28
CA ARG A 304 4.71 -6.71 -14.01
C ARG A 304 5.04 -7.79 -15.01
N GLU A 305 5.09 -7.43 -16.30
CA GLU A 305 5.49 -8.37 -17.34
C GLU A 305 6.90 -8.92 -17.09
N ALA A 306 7.84 -8.06 -16.67
CA ALA A 306 9.18 -8.45 -16.30
C ALA A 306 9.21 -9.39 -15.08
N LEU A 307 8.46 -9.06 -14.03
CA LEU A 307 8.39 -9.85 -12.80
C LEU A 307 7.75 -11.23 -13.03
N LEU A 308 6.71 -11.34 -13.86
CA LEU A 308 6.02 -12.59 -14.16
C LEU A 308 6.87 -13.55 -15.01
N LYS A 309 7.71 -13.04 -15.89
CA LYS A 309 8.55 -13.85 -16.80
C LYS A 309 9.85 -14.33 -16.16
N GLY A 310 10.17 -13.86 -14.94
CA GLY A 310 11.43 -14.21 -14.25
C GLY A 310 12.70 -13.64 -14.92
N ALA A 311 12.59 -13.05 -16.11
CA ALA A 311 13.51 -12.18 -16.83
C ALA A 311 12.78 -11.62 -18.05
N PRO A 312 12.74 -10.31 -18.28
CA PRO A 312 12.12 -9.77 -19.48
C PRO A 312 13.00 -10.02 -20.69
N SER A 313 12.38 -10.48 -21.77
CA SER A 313 12.90 -10.13 -23.09
C SER A 313 12.83 -8.62 -23.19
N THR A 314 13.91 -7.97 -23.62
CA THR A 314 13.98 -6.52 -23.89
C THR A 314 12.78 -6.12 -24.75
N VAL A 315 11.85 -5.33 -24.23
CA VAL A 315 10.67 -4.81 -24.96
C VAL A 315 10.52 -3.32 -24.67
#